data_152fda42326d032074b04ec0101fe1bb
#
_entry.id   152fda42326d032074b04ec0101fe1bb
#
_cell.length_a   1.000
_cell.length_b   1.000
_cell.length_c   1.000
_cell.angle_alpha   90.00
_cell.angle_beta   90.00
_cell.angle_gamma   90.00
#
_symmetry.space_group_name_H-M   'P 1'
#
loop_
_entity.id
_entity.type
_entity.pdbx_description
1 polymer ?
#
loop_
_entity_poly.entity_id
_entity_poly.type
_entity_poly.pdbx_seq_one_letter_code
_entity_poly.pdbx_strand_id
1 'polypeptide(L)'
;MRLIQHKNEAYWFYRFLSIFYDKHVNPFFWNKPMRDKALKLANLSSVNLKVVDVGAGTGFTSEGLLEKINANNLTMLDQSPHQLERAETKSVLRSVKKTLGDAEDLPFPDDSFDRYVSAGSIEYWPNPQLGVCESYRVIKPGGIALLIGPIQVRNRIFRLFSDMWMLFPSIQDYFNYYKKAGFEDIKYVFISPEWVKNEPYGIAIAGTKSKSGKSPLVNSIVKNESSYEQMSLIRSLKFLYRFFFGSFFGFIFVPVALISSLKNTKKIRKASKH
;
A
#
# COMPACT_ATOMS: atom_id res chain seq x y z
N MET A 1 1.94 11.18 16.68
CA MET A 1 0.72 11.81 16.17
C MET A 1 0.74 11.65 14.66
N ARG A 2 -0.17 10.86 14.06
CA ARG A 2 -0.15 10.56 12.62
C ARG A 2 -0.58 11.78 11.80
N LEU A 3 0.01 11.96 10.60
CA LEU A 3 -0.41 12.99 9.65
C LEU A 3 -1.83 12.70 9.14
N ILE A 4 -2.11 11.43 8.88
CA ILE A 4 -3.40 10.97 8.37
C ILE A 4 -4.17 10.33 9.52
N GLN A 5 -5.23 10.98 9.97
CA GLN A 5 -6.12 10.49 11.02
C GLN A 5 -7.56 10.27 10.54
N HIS A 6 -7.93 10.89 9.41
CA HIS A 6 -9.26 10.81 8.82
C HIS A 6 -9.20 10.64 7.30
N LYS A 7 -10.22 10.03 6.71
CA LYS A 7 -10.31 9.77 5.26
C LYS A 7 -10.14 11.01 4.40
N ASN A 8 -10.71 12.15 4.82
CA ASN A 8 -10.55 13.43 4.11
C ASN A 8 -9.11 13.94 4.13
N GLU A 9 -8.38 13.75 5.24
CA GLU A 9 -6.97 14.12 5.32
C GLU A 9 -6.13 13.25 4.38
N ALA A 10 -6.42 11.94 4.32
CA ALA A 10 -5.77 11.02 3.39
C ALA A 10 -6.01 11.43 1.94
N TYR A 11 -7.25 11.77 1.57
CA TYR A 11 -7.60 12.21 0.22
C TYR A 11 -6.80 13.43 -0.23
N TRP A 12 -6.77 14.51 0.58
CA TRP A 12 -6.04 15.74 0.25
C TRP A 12 -4.53 15.56 0.24
N PHE A 13 -4.01 14.75 1.17
CA PHE A 13 -2.59 14.40 1.21
C PHE A 13 -2.18 13.67 -0.06
N TYR A 14 -2.95 12.68 -0.50
CA TYR A 14 -2.69 11.91 -1.71
C TYR A 14 -2.77 12.76 -2.97
N ARG A 15 -3.75 13.65 -3.05
CA ARG A 15 -3.91 14.57 -4.17
C ARG A 15 -2.66 15.46 -4.37
N PHE A 16 -2.09 15.94 -3.27
CA PHE A 16 -0.87 16.76 -3.33
C PHE A 16 0.37 15.91 -3.61
N LEU A 17 0.53 14.80 -2.92
CA LEU A 17 1.72 13.96 -3.01
C LEU A 17 1.84 13.33 -4.41
N SER A 18 0.73 12.93 -5.02
CA SER A 18 0.71 12.28 -6.32
C SER A 18 1.34 13.10 -7.45
N ILE A 19 1.34 14.43 -7.34
CA ILE A 19 1.94 15.32 -8.35
C ILE A 19 3.45 15.08 -8.48
N PHE A 20 4.13 14.80 -7.36
CA PHE A 20 5.58 14.68 -7.29
C PHE A 20 6.06 13.24 -7.07
N TYR A 21 5.22 12.41 -6.44
CA TYR A 21 5.60 11.12 -5.90
C TYR A 21 5.90 10.09 -6.99
N ASP A 22 5.04 9.95 -7.98
CA ASP A 22 5.12 8.89 -8.99
C ASP A 22 6.33 8.99 -9.91
N LYS A 23 6.75 10.21 -10.28
CA LYS A 23 7.86 10.40 -11.21
C LYS A 23 9.23 10.45 -10.52
N HIS A 24 9.29 10.99 -9.31
CA HIS A 24 10.57 11.36 -8.70
C HIS A 24 10.90 10.62 -7.41
N VAL A 25 9.91 10.13 -6.67
CA VAL A 25 10.13 9.50 -5.37
C VAL A 25 9.90 7.99 -5.42
N ASN A 26 8.80 7.57 -6.02
CA ASN A 26 8.39 6.17 -6.04
C ASN A 26 9.43 5.20 -6.61
N PRO A 27 10.14 5.48 -7.73
CA PRO A 27 11.11 4.55 -8.29
C PRO A 27 12.28 4.21 -7.35
N PHE A 28 12.58 5.06 -6.38
CA PHE A 28 13.64 4.82 -5.39
C PHE A 28 13.18 3.94 -4.24
N PHE A 29 11.90 3.99 -3.88
CA PHE A 29 11.34 3.33 -2.71
C PHE A 29 10.55 2.08 -3.05
N TRP A 30 9.99 2.00 -4.27
CA TRP A 30 9.19 0.88 -4.75
C TRP A 30 9.51 0.58 -6.22
N ASN A 31 10.43 -0.33 -6.46
CA ASN A 31 10.93 -0.65 -7.80
C ASN A 31 10.44 -2.02 -8.31
N LYS A 32 10.65 -2.29 -9.61
CA LYS A 32 10.20 -3.52 -10.26
C LYS A 32 10.72 -4.80 -9.56
N PRO A 33 12.01 -4.95 -9.20
CA PRO A 33 12.49 -6.13 -8.46
C PRO A 33 11.77 -6.37 -7.13
N MET A 34 11.47 -5.31 -6.37
CA MET A 34 10.72 -5.42 -5.11
C MET A 34 9.29 -5.88 -5.36
N ARG A 35 8.62 -5.27 -6.35
CA ARG A 35 7.26 -5.63 -6.77
C ARG A 35 7.19 -7.10 -7.18
N ASP A 36 8.06 -7.51 -8.09
CA ASP A 36 8.05 -8.86 -8.65
C ASP A 36 8.36 -9.91 -7.57
N LYS A 37 9.26 -9.60 -6.63
CA LYS A 37 9.52 -10.44 -5.46
C LYS A 37 8.27 -10.60 -4.58
N ALA A 38 7.58 -9.51 -4.29
CA ALA A 38 6.38 -9.50 -3.46
C ALA A 38 5.21 -10.23 -4.12
N LEU A 39 4.97 -10.02 -5.42
CA LEU A 39 3.88 -10.62 -6.17
C LEU A 39 3.96 -12.16 -6.25
N LYS A 40 5.14 -12.77 -6.01
CA LYS A 40 5.25 -14.24 -5.90
C LYS A 40 4.37 -14.82 -4.79
N LEU A 41 4.13 -14.07 -3.72
CA LEU A 41 3.27 -14.50 -2.62
C LEU A 41 1.78 -14.55 -3.00
N ALA A 42 1.36 -13.83 -4.04
CA ALA A 42 -0.02 -13.89 -4.52
C ALA A 42 -0.35 -15.19 -5.26
N ASN A 43 0.65 -16.03 -5.57
CA ASN A 43 0.46 -17.30 -6.29
C ASN A 43 -0.45 -17.17 -7.52
N LEU A 44 -0.01 -16.37 -8.51
CA LEU A 44 -0.74 -16.11 -9.74
C LEU A 44 -0.57 -17.27 -10.72
N SER A 45 -1.18 -18.42 -10.41
CA SER A 45 -1.01 -19.70 -11.10
C SER A 45 -1.86 -19.85 -12.35
N SER A 46 -2.81 -18.95 -12.59
CA SER A 46 -3.70 -18.99 -13.77
C SER A 46 -3.98 -17.58 -14.27
N VAL A 47 -4.01 -17.42 -15.58
CA VAL A 47 -4.37 -16.16 -16.24
C VAL A 47 -5.85 -15.75 -16.00
N ASN A 48 -6.68 -16.70 -15.56
CA ASN A 48 -8.12 -16.51 -15.34
C ASN A 48 -8.47 -16.12 -13.89
N LEU A 49 -7.50 -15.99 -13.00
CA LEU A 49 -7.75 -15.52 -11.63
C LEU A 49 -8.35 -14.13 -11.64
N LYS A 50 -9.48 -13.96 -10.92
CA LYS A 50 -10.07 -12.64 -10.68
C LYS A 50 -9.29 -11.94 -9.57
N VAL A 51 -8.68 -10.82 -9.91
CA VAL A 51 -7.78 -10.08 -9.02
C VAL A 51 -8.29 -8.66 -8.81
N VAL A 52 -8.22 -8.18 -7.57
CA VAL A 52 -8.40 -6.76 -7.25
C VAL A 52 -7.09 -6.18 -6.73
N ASP A 53 -6.67 -5.04 -7.30
CA ASP A 53 -5.55 -4.21 -6.83
C ASP A 53 -6.14 -2.99 -6.13
N VAL A 54 -5.96 -2.90 -4.80
CA VAL A 54 -6.58 -1.88 -3.95
C VAL A 54 -5.56 -0.85 -3.50
N GLY A 55 -5.90 0.43 -3.68
CA GLY A 55 -4.94 1.52 -3.62
C GLY A 55 -3.98 1.46 -4.81
N ALA A 56 -4.53 1.11 -5.98
CA ALA A 56 -3.76 0.82 -7.20
C ALA A 56 -2.97 2.03 -7.73
N GLY A 57 -3.38 3.24 -7.35
CA GLY A 57 -2.73 4.46 -7.79
C GLY A 57 -2.67 4.57 -9.31
N THR A 58 -1.49 4.90 -9.84
CA THR A 58 -1.23 4.95 -11.28
C THR A 58 -1.01 3.59 -11.92
N GLY A 59 -1.17 2.48 -11.17
CA GLY A 59 -1.18 1.12 -11.68
C GLY A 59 0.17 0.43 -11.77
N PHE A 60 1.20 0.86 -11.04
CA PHE A 60 2.51 0.22 -11.08
C PHE A 60 2.46 -1.26 -10.65
N THR A 61 1.68 -1.59 -9.63
CA THR A 61 1.46 -2.98 -9.18
C THR A 61 0.60 -3.72 -10.19
N SER A 62 -0.45 -3.09 -10.71
CA SER A 62 -1.33 -3.63 -11.75
C SER A 62 -0.57 -4.03 -13.02
N GLU A 63 0.42 -3.25 -13.45
CA GLU A 63 1.31 -3.63 -14.58
C GLU A 63 2.03 -4.95 -14.31
N GLY A 64 2.48 -5.19 -13.08
CA GLY A 64 3.10 -6.47 -12.70
C GLY A 64 2.12 -7.63 -12.65
N LEU A 65 0.88 -7.37 -12.26
CA LEU A 65 -0.18 -8.38 -12.27
C LEU A 65 -0.52 -8.80 -13.71
N LEU A 66 -0.56 -7.85 -14.65
CA LEU A 66 -0.83 -8.12 -16.07
C LEU A 66 0.24 -8.96 -16.75
N GLU A 67 1.42 -9.11 -16.18
CA GLU A 67 2.42 -10.07 -16.65
C GLU A 67 1.97 -11.54 -16.43
N LYS A 68 0.92 -11.78 -15.62
CA LYS A 68 0.48 -13.11 -15.18
C LYS A 68 -1.01 -13.38 -15.33
N ILE A 69 -1.84 -12.36 -15.48
CA ILE A 69 -3.31 -12.49 -15.57
C ILE A 69 -3.85 -11.68 -16.74
N ASN A 70 -5.03 -12.07 -17.24
CA ASN A 70 -5.73 -11.31 -18.26
C ASN A 70 -6.26 -9.99 -17.73
N ALA A 71 -6.20 -8.93 -18.53
CA ALA A 71 -6.66 -7.59 -18.16
C ALA A 71 -8.15 -7.55 -17.74
N ASN A 72 -9.00 -8.36 -18.39
CA ASN A 72 -10.44 -8.46 -18.06
C ASN A 72 -10.70 -9.07 -16.68
N ASN A 73 -9.71 -9.72 -16.08
CA ASN A 73 -9.80 -10.34 -14.76
C ASN A 73 -9.18 -9.45 -13.66
N LEU A 74 -8.59 -8.32 -14.03
CA LEU A 74 -8.05 -7.35 -13.08
C LEU A 74 -9.05 -6.21 -12.86
N THR A 75 -9.27 -5.87 -11.59
CA THR A 75 -9.97 -4.65 -11.19
C THR A 75 -9.00 -3.79 -10.38
N MET A 76 -8.83 -2.56 -10.78
CA MET A 76 -8.10 -1.53 -10.01
C MET A 76 -9.11 -0.75 -9.17
N LEU A 77 -8.79 -0.52 -7.89
CA LEU A 77 -9.55 0.36 -7.02
C LEU A 77 -8.62 1.38 -6.39
N ASP A 78 -9.02 2.64 -6.42
CA ASP A 78 -8.35 3.73 -5.71
C ASP A 78 -9.37 4.76 -5.24
N GLN A 79 -9.07 5.49 -4.17
CA GLN A 79 -9.91 6.59 -3.69
C GLN A 79 -9.72 7.89 -4.50
N SER A 80 -8.65 7.98 -5.27
CA SER A 80 -8.29 9.16 -6.06
C SER A 80 -8.67 9.01 -7.52
N PRO A 81 -9.66 9.76 -8.03
CA PRO A 81 -10.01 9.74 -9.45
C PRO A 81 -8.82 10.14 -10.34
N HIS A 82 -7.98 11.08 -9.89
CA HIS A 82 -6.81 11.51 -10.65
C HIS A 82 -5.74 10.41 -10.83
N GLN A 83 -5.62 9.51 -9.85
CA GLN A 83 -4.72 8.38 -9.99
C GLN A 83 -5.24 7.40 -11.04
N LEU A 84 -6.53 7.09 -11.00
CA LEU A 84 -7.18 6.22 -11.99
C LEU A 84 -7.15 6.82 -13.40
N GLU A 85 -7.35 8.13 -13.55
CA GLU A 85 -7.19 8.85 -14.82
C GLU A 85 -5.75 8.72 -15.37
N ARG A 86 -4.75 8.85 -14.53
CA ARG A 86 -3.35 8.62 -14.93
C ARG A 86 -3.09 7.17 -15.32
N ALA A 87 -3.65 6.21 -14.59
CA ALA A 87 -3.56 4.80 -14.98
C ALA A 87 -4.18 4.56 -16.38
N GLU A 88 -5.30 5.24 -16.71
CA GLU A 88 -5.96 5.16 -18.01
C GLU A 88 -5.06 5.62 -19.17
N THR A 89 -4.13 6.54 -18.94
CA THR A 89 -3.19 6.98 -19.98
C THR A 89 -2.19 5.91 -20.38
N LYS A 90 -2.00 4.88 -19.57
CA LYS A 90 -1.10 3.76 -19.84
C LYS A 90 -1.80 2.72 -20.72
N SER A 91 -1.27 2.46 -21.92
CA SER A 91 -1.88 1.56 -22.90
C SER A 91 -2.21 0.18 -22.36
N VAL A 92 -1.32 -0.39 -21.53
CA VAL A 92 -1.48 -1.72 -20.93
C VAL A 92 -2.61 -1.79 -19.87
N LEU A 93 -3.00 -0.65 -19.29
CA LEU A 93 -4.04 -0.56 -18.26
C LEU A 93 -5.40 -0.07 -18.80
N ARG A 94 -5.47 0.30 -20.08
CA ARG A 94 -6.68 0.89 -20.66
C ARG A 94 -7.90 -0.04 -20.59
N SER A 95 -7.70 -1.33 -20.83
CA SER A 95 -8.78 -2.34 -20.76
C SER A 95 -9.09 -2.85 -19.36
N VAL A 96 -8.29 -2.48 -18.35
CA VAL A 96 -8.52 -2.90 -16.96
C VAL A 96 -9.67 -2.11 -16.36
N LYS A 97 -10.57 -2.80 -15.66
CA LYS A 97 -11.68 -2.16 -14.93
C LYS A 97 -11.11 -1.27 -13.80
N LYS A 98 -11.59 -0.02 -13.75
CA LYS A 98 -11.23 0.95 -12.71
C LYS A 98 -12.47 1.27 -11.88
N THR A 99 -12.30 1.28 -10.56
CA THR A 99 -13.36 1.52 -9.58
C THR A 99 -12.89 2.55 -8.59
N LEU A 100 -13.67 3.60 -8.40
CA LEU A 100 -13.45 4.55 -7.31
C LEU A 100 -13.97 3.93 -6.00
N GLY A 101 -13.16 3.93 -4.95
CA GLY A 101 -13.57 3.30 -3.70
C GLY A 101 -12.56 3.43 -2.58
N ASP A 102 -12.98 2.98 -1.41
CA ASP A 102 -12.25 3.01 -0.17
C ASP A 102 -11.76 1.60 0.19
N ALA A 103 -10.50 1.46 0.57
CA ALA A 103 -9.93 0.20 1.01
C ALA A 103 -10.58 -0.36 2.29
N GLU A 104 -11.15 0.53 3.11
CA GLU A 104 -11.81 0.18 4.36
C GLU A 104 -13.34 -0.06 4.21
N ASP A 105 -13.88 0.13 2.99
CA ASP A 105 -15.28 -0.12 2.64
C ASP A 105 -15.38 -0.43 1.15
N LEU A 106 -14.97 -1.65 0.78
CA LEU A 106 -14.85 -2.07 -0.62
C LEU A 106 -16.23 -2.24 -1.27
N PRO A 107 -16.47 -1.62 -2.43
CA PRO A 107 -17.75 -1.68 -3.13
C PRO A 107 -17.92 -3.01 -3.92
N PHE A 108 -17.51 -4.11 -3.32
CA PHE A 108 -17.59 -5.43 -3.93
C PHE A 108 -18.35 -6.40 -3.03
N PRO A 109 -19.08 -7.38 -3.60
CA PRO A 109 -19.69 -8.44 -2.82
C PRO A 109 -18.64 -9.30 -2.08
N ASP A 110 -19.11 -10.02 -1.07
CA ASP A 110 -18.31 -11.06 -0.42
C ASP A 110 -17.87 -12.12 -1.44
N ASP A 111 -16.73 -12.75 -1.23
CA ASP A 111 -16.23 -13.89 -2.01
C ASP A 111 -16.17 -13.65 -3.54
N SER A 112 -15.80 -12.43 -3.97
CA SER A 112 -15.82 -11.99 -5.38
C SER A 112 -14.53 -12.29 -6.14
N PHE A 113 -13.39 -12.26 -5.46
CA PHE A 113 -12.06 -12.33 -6.07
C PHE A 113 -11.29 -13.57 -5.63
N ASP A 114 -10.41 -14.04 -6.50
CA ASP A 114 -9.48 -15.12 -6.17
C ASP A 114 -8.22 -14.57 -5.47
N ARG A 115 -7.87 -13.32 -5.76
CA ARG A 115 -6.71 -12.62 -5.19
C ARG A 115 -7.06 -11.17 -4.88
N TYR A 116 -6.55 -10.72 -3.74
CA TYR A 116 -6.51 -9.32 -3.34
C TYR A 116 -5.03 -8.92 -3.25
N VAL A 117 -4.70 -7.79 -3.83
CA VAL A 117 -3.35 -7.20 -3.76
C VAL A 117 -3.51 -5.74 -3.35
N SER A 118 -2.65 -5.28 -2.45
CA SER A 118 -2.52 -3.86 -2.12
C SER A 118 -1.05 -3.55 -1.85
N ALA A 119 -0.52 -2.52 -2.48
CA ALA A 119 0.88 -2.15 -2.37
C ALA A 119 1.06 -0.65 -2.16
N GLY A 120 1.77 -0.27 -1.08
CA GLY A 120 2.04 1.14 -0.77
C GLY A 120 0.77 1.95 -0.48
N SER A 121 -0.20 1.34 0.19
CA SER A 121 -1.51 1.93 0.48
C SER A 121 -1.86 1.91 1.97
N ILE A 122 -1.50 0.85 2.70
CA ILE A 122 -1.82 0.68 4.12
C ILE A 122 -1.34 1.85 4.99
N GLU A 123 -0.25 2.48 4.63
CA GLU A 123 0.32 3.62 5.35
C GLU A 123 -0.61 4.84 5.39
N TYR A 124 -1.62 4.85 4.53
CA TYR A 124 -2.61 5.92 4.41
C TYR A 124 -3.99 5.53 4.99
N TRP A 125 -4.16 4.30 5.44
CA TRP A 125 -5.44 3.85 5.99
C TRP A 125 -5.64 4.36 7.42
N PRO A 126 -6.72 5.06 7.72
CA PRO A 126 -7.06 5.47 9.09
C PRO A 126 -7.23 4.28 10.02
N ASN A 127 -7.84 3.19 9.55
CA ASN A 127 -8.04 1.94 10.27
C ASN A 127 -7.52 0.72 9.48
N PRO A 128 -6.21 0.42 9.52
CA PRO A 128 -5.63 -0.69 8.77
C PRO A 128 -6.27 -2.05 9.04
N GLN A 129 -6.73 -2.28 10.28
CA GLN A 129 -7.42 -3.53 10.63
C GLN A 129 -8.72 -3.71 9.83
N LEU A 130 -9.47 -2.62 9.62
CA LEU A 130 -10.71 -2.65 8.83
C LEU A 130 -10.41 -2.97 7.37
N GLY A 131 -9.41 -2.31 6.76
CA GLY A 131 -9.01 -2.60 5.39
C GLY A 131 -8.56 -4.06 5.20
N VAL A 132 -7.84 -4.64 6.18
CA VAL A 132 -7.47 -6.07 6.14
C VAL A 132 -8.70 -6.97 6.32
N CYS A 133 -9.70 -6.59 7.12
CA CYS A 133 -10.96 -7.32 7.21
C CYS A 133 -11.77 -7.26 5.90
N GLU A 134 -11.75 -6.12 5.20
CA GLU A 134 -12.37 -5.99 3.88
C GLU A 134 -11.66 -6.85 2.83
N SER A 135 -10.32 -6.94 2.87
CA SER A 135 -9.57 -7.84 1.99
C SER A 135 -9.98 -9.31 2.22
N TYR A 136 -10.19 -9.71 3.48
CA TYR A 136 -10.72 -11.04 3.80
C TYR A 136 -12.12 -11.24 3.25
N ARG A 137 -13.01 -10.25 3.42
CA ARG A 137 -14.41 -10.35 2.99
C ARG A 137 -14.54 -10.59 1.49
N VAL A 138 -13.81 -9.82 0.69
CA VAL A 138 -14.00 -9.83 -0.77
C VAL A 138 -13.32 -10.98 -1.50
N ILE A 139 -12.34 -11.67 -0.88
CA ILE A 139 -11.76 -12.87 -1.52
C ILE A 139 -12.56 -14.12 -1.21
N LYS A 140 -12.53 -15.08 -2.14
CA LYS A 140 -13.17 -16.40 -2.01
C LYS A 140 -12.44 -17.29 -1.01
N PRO A 141 -13.09 -18.31 -0.44
CA PRO A 141 -12.38 -19.40 0.25
C PRO A 141 -11.30 -20.00 -0.66
N GLY A 142 -10.11 -20.24 -0.11
CA GLY A 142 -8.90 -20.64 -0.86
C GLY A 142 -8.21 -19.47 -1.57
N GLY A 143 -8.79 -18.27 -1.57
CA GLY A 143 -8.20 -17.05 -2.11
C GLY A 143 -7.06 -16.51 -1.22
N ILE A 144 -6.21 -15.69 -1.81
CA ILE A 144 -5.05 -15.10 -1.13
C ILE A 144 -5.17 -13.58 -1.13
N ALA A 145 -5.01 -12.95 0.04
CA ALA A 145 -4.80 -11.52 0.16
C ALA A 145 -3.31 -11.24 0.39
N LEU A 146 -2.75 -10.40 -0.47
CA LEU A 146 -1.38 -9.91 -0.40
C LEU A 146 -1.38 -8.42 -0.06
N LEU A 147 -0.71 -8.04 1.00
CA LEU A 147 -0.47 -6.66 1.41
C LEU A 147 1.02 -6.37 1.41
N ILE A 148 1.38 -5.25 0.82
CA ILE A 148 2.77 -4.80 0.69
C ILE A 148 2.86 -3.40 1.25
N GLY A 149 3.71 -3.19 2.23
CA GLY A 149 3.85 -1.88 2.86
C GLY A 149 5.17 -1.68 3.58
N PRO A 150 5.43 -0.44 4.04
CA PRO A 150 6.64 -0.12 4.80
C PRO A 150 6.58 -0.72 6.20
N ILE A 151 7.73 -0.95 6.80
CA ILE A 151 7.82 -1.34 8.21
C ILE A 151 8.40 -0.23 9.05
N GLN A 152 8.09 -0.28 10.33
CA GLN A 152 8.51 0.72 11.31
C GLN A 152 10.04 0.87 11.35
N VAL A 153 10.50 2.12 11.27
CA VAL A 153 11.91 2.47 11.33
C VAL A 153 12.48 2.17 12.73
N ARG A 154 13.63 1.50 12.81
CA ARG A 154 14.25 1.12 14.09
C ARG A 154 14.80 2.30 14.88
N ASN A 155 15.40 3.27 14.20
CA ASN A 155 15.95 4.45 14.87
C ASN A 155 14.82 5.31 15.45
N ARG A 156 14.86 5.57 16.77
CA ARG A 156 13.80 6.27 17.50
C ARG A 156 13.56 7.70 17.02
N ILE A 157 14.62 8.41 16.62
CA ILE A 157 14.51 9.79 16.13
C ILE A 157 13.84 9.80 14.75
N PHE A 158 14.32 8.97 13.82
CA PHE A 158 13.70 8.84 12.50
C PHE A 158 12.26 8.31 12.56
N ARG A 159 11.98 7.41 13.52
CA ARG A 159 10.63 6.92 13.78
C ARG A 159 9.69 8.03 14.20
N LEU A 160 10.11 8.95 15.10
CA LEU A 160 9.28 10.07 15.51
C LEU A 160 8.84 10.91 14.29
N PHE A 161 9.75 11.15 13.35
CA PHE A 161 9.45 11.91 12.14
C PHE A 161 8.61 11.12 11.13
N SER A 162 8.90 9.84 10.92
CA SER A 162 8.12 9.00 10.02
C SER A 162 6.68 8.82 10.51
N ASP A 163 6.48 8.61 11.82
CA ASP A 163 5.14 8.45 12.43
C ASP A 163 4.32 9.76 12.40
N MET A 164 4.96 10.92 12.23
CA MET A 164 4.25 12.17 11.97
C MET A 164 3.73 12.26 10.54
N TRP A 165 4.40 11.59 9.60
CA TRP A 165 4.09 11.67 8.18
C TRP A 165 3.02 10.65 7.74
N MET A 166 3.26 9.35 8.00
CA MET A 166 2.34 8.28 7.61
C MET A 166 2.42 7.12 8.62
N LEU A 167 1.59 6.11 8.43
CA LEU A 167 1.64 4.90 9.25
C LEU A 167 2.79 3.99 8.80
N PHE A 168 3.64 3.63 9.75
CA PHE A 168 4.64 2.58 9.58
C PHE A 168 4.34 1.46 10.58
N PRO A 169 3.54 0.44 10.20
CA PRO A 169 3.24 -0.66 11.11
C PRO A 169 4.50 -1.42 11.49
N SER A 170 4.55 -1.94 12.70
CA SER A 170 5.56 -2.92 13.05
C SER A 170 5.31 -4.24 12.31
N ILE A 171 6.32 -5.09 12.22
CA ILE A 171 6.16 -6.45 11.67
C ILE A 171 5.05 -7.20 12.42
N GLN A 172 5.01 -7.05 13.76
CA GLN A 172 3.99 -7.69 14.59
C GLN A 172 2.57 -7.17 14.30
N ASP A 173 2.42 -5.87 13.95
CA ASP A 173 1.12 -5.32 13.58
C ASP A 173 0.59 -5.96 12.29
N TYR A 174 1.43 -6.17 11.28
CA TYR A 174 1.04 -6.88 10.05
C TYR A 174 0.53 -8.29 10.35
N PHE A 175 1.23 -9.06 11.17
CA PHE A 175 0.77 -10.40 11.57
C PHE A 175 -0.52 -10.35 12.37
N ASN A 176 -0.65 -9.38 13.29
CA ASN A 176 -1.85 -9.20 14.08
C ASN A 176 -3.07 -8.84 13.22
N TYR A 177 -2.90 -7.96 12.21
CA TYR A 177 -3.98 -7.63 11.29
C TYR A 177 -4.49 -8.86 10.56
N TYR A 178 -3.59 -9.69 10.03
CA TYR A 178 -3.95 -10.91 9.31
C TYR A 178 -4.61 -11.95 10.22
N LYS A 179 -4.01 -12.26 11.36
CA LYS A 179 -4.55 -13.23 12.32
C LYS A 179 -5.94 -12.82 12.81
N LYS A 180 -6.11 -11.57 13.20
CA LYS A 180 -7.39 -11.04 13.68
C LYS A 180 -8.46 -11.03 12.59
N ALA A 181 -8.08 -10.80 11.33
CA ALA A 181 -8.99 -10.88 10.20
C ALA A 181 -9.43 -12.31 9.87
N GLY A 182 -8.74 -13.34 10.39
CA GLY A 182 -9.07 -14.75 10.19
C GLY A 182 -8.27 -15.42 9.07
N PHE A 183 -7.19 -14.81 8.59
CA PHE A 183 -6.31 -15.43 7.60
C PHE A 183 -5.51 -16.58 8.20
N GLU A 184 -5.34 -17.61 7.39
CA GLU A 184 -4.50 -18.79 7.66
C GLU A 184 -3.30 -18.82 6.69
N ASP A 185 -2.37 -19.76 6.86
CA ASP A 185 -1.18 -19.94 6.00
C ASP A 185 -0.42 -18.65 5.72
N ILE A 186 -0.20 -17.84 6.76
CA ILE A 186 0.42 -16.53 6.64
C ILE A 186 1.89 -16.68 6.23
N LYS A 187 2.22 -16.16 5.05
CA LYS A 187 3.57 -16.13 4.47
C LYS A 187 4.01 -14.69 4.29
N TYR A 188 5.31 -14.45 4.40
CA TYR A 188 5.85 -13.12 4.20
C TYR A 188 7.24 -13.13 3.59
N VAL A 189 7.64 -12.00 3.04
CA VAL A 189 8.99 -11.75 2.58
C VAL A 189 9.33 -10.27 2.82
N PHE A 190 10.55 -10.03 3.28
CA PHE A 190 11.05 -8.67 3.37
C PHE A 190 11.50 -8.17 2.00
N ILE A 191 11.21 -6.90 1.76
CA ILE A 191 11.57 -6.18 0.55
C ILE A 191 12.39 -4.96 0.91
N SER A 192 13.40 -4.67 0.11
CA SER A 192 14.25 -3.49 0.30
C SER A 192 14.78 -3.03 -1.05
N PRO A 193 14.84 -1.73 -1.30
CA PRO A 193 15.56 -1.20 -2.44
C PRO A 193 17.07 -1.44 -2.27
N GLU A 194 17.83 -1.46 -3.36
CA GLU A 194 19.25 -1.80 -3.34
C GLU A 194 20.13 -0.87 -2.46
N TRP A 195 19.67 0.34 -2.23
CA TRP A 195 20.38 1.31 -1.39
C TRP A 195 20.20 1.07 0.11
N VAL A 196 19.20 0.28 0.52
CA VAL A 196 18.98 -0.12 1.92
C VAL A 196 19.76 -1.41 2.17
N LYS A 197 20.80 -1.30 3.01
CA LYS A 197 21.60 -2.43 3.45
C LYS A 197 21.31 -2.71 4.93
N ASN A 198 21.36 -3.98 5.31
CA ASN A 198 21.31 -4.48 6.69
C ASN A 198 19.96 -4.41 7.42
N GLU A 199 18.94 -3.76 6.90
CA GLU A 199 17.62 -3.73 7.53
C GLU A 199 16.51 -3.89 6.48
N PRO A 200 15.41 -4.58 6.80
CA PRO A 200 14.28 -4.62 5.89
C PRO A 200 13.60 -3.25 5.82
N TYR A 201 13.30 -2.80 4.59
CA TYR A 201 12.60 -1.55 4.32
C TYR A 201 11.09 -1.72 4.39
N GLY A 202 10.59 -2.84 3.89
CA GLY A 202 9.18 -3.16 3.85
C GLY A 202 8.92 -4.65 3.94
N ILE A 203 7.66 -5.00 4.03
CA ILE A 203 7.16 -6.35 4.10
C ILE A 203 6.10 -6.58 3.03
N ALA A 204 6.15 -7.73 2.38
CA ALA A 204 5.02 -8.31 1.67
C ALA A 204 4.51 -9.46 2.52
N ILE A 205 3.24 -9.44 2.88
CA ILE A 205 2.58 -10.47 3.69
C ILE A 205 1.33 -10.96 2.96
N ALA A 206 1.15 -12.27 2.93
CA ALA A 206 0.01 -12.91 2.31
C ALA A 206 -0.62 -13.91 3.26
N GLY A 207 -1.93 -14.04 3.19
CA GLY A 207 -2.69 -15.04 3.95
C GLY A 207 -3.81 -15.61 3.11
N THR A 208 -4.19 -16.84 3.42
CA THR A 208 -5.26 -17.59 2.75
C THR A 208 -6.56 -17.45 3.53
N LYS A 209 -7.66 -17.21 2.84
CA LYS A 209 -9.01 -17.27 3.43
C LYS A 209 -9.49 -18.71 3.46
N SER A 210 -9.89 -19.20 4.63
CA SER A 210 -10.39 -20.57 4.79
C SER A 210 -11.92 -20.68 4.73
N LYS A 211 -12.65 -19.66 5.16
CA LYS A 211 -14.12 -19.69 5.31
C LYS A 211 -14.80 -18.59 4.52
N SER A 212 -15.95 -18.91 3.92
CA SER A 212 -16.79 -17.94 3.21
C SER A 212 -17.32 -16.83 4.13
N GLY A 213 -17.59 -15.66 3.54
CA GLY A 213 -18.21 -14.52 4.20
C GLY A 213 -17.22 -13.57 4.85
N LYS A 214 -17.72 -12.85 5.84
CA LYS A 214 -17.01 -11.73 6.49
C LYS A 214 -15.92 -12.22 7.45
N SER A 215 -14.95 -11.35 7.69
CA SER A 215 -13.95 -11.54 8.74
C SER A 215 -14.61 -11.74 10.10
N PRO A 216 -14.12 -12.68 10.94
CA PRO A 216 -14.67 -12.93 12.28
C PRO A 216 -14.60 -11.70 13.18
N LEU A 217 -13.73 -10.75 12.86
CA LEU A 217 -13.55 -9.52 13.65
C LEU A 217 -14.56 -8.41 13.31
N VAL A 218 -15.25 -8.49 12.17
CA VAL A 218 -16.12 -7.37 11.67
C VAL A 218 -17.21 -6.98 12.69
N ASN A 219 -17.76 -7.94 13.42
CA ASN A 219 -18.80 -7.66 14.41
C ASN A 219 -18.30 -6.92 15.66
N SER A 220 -16.99 -6.88 15.89
CA SER A 220 -16.34 -6.21 17.02
C SER A 220 -15.66 -4.88 16.65
N ILE A 221 -15.45 -4.64 15.37
CA ILE A 221 -14.98 -3.35 14.90
C ILE A 221 -16.21 -2.46 14.79
N VAL A 222 -16.44 -1.62 15.79
CA VAL A 222 -17.30 -0.46 15.63
C VAL A 222 -16.72 0.29 14.42
N LYS A 223 -17.45 0.31 13.32
CA LYS A 223 -17.21 1.27 12.23
C LYS A 223 -17.23 2.62 12.95
N ASN A 224 -16.07 3.17 13.26
CA ASN A 224 -16.01 4.59 13.51
C ASN A 224 -16.58 5.18 12.24
N GLU A 225 -17.82 5.65 12.31
CA GLU A 225 -18.44 6.47 11.30
C GLU A 225 -17.60 7.73 11.18
N SER A 226 -16.44 7.60 10.56
CA SER A 226 -15.75 8.71 9.97
C SER A 226 -16.52 9.07 8.71
N SER A 227 -17.83 9.37 8.92
CA SER A 227 -18.60 10.18 8.02
C SER A 227 -17.68 11.29 7.52
N TYR A 228 -17.88 11.74 6.31
CA TYR A 228 -17.35 12.99 5.77
C TYR A 228 -17.80 14.17 6.63
N GLU A 229 -17.46 14.17 7.93
CA GLU A 229 -17.70 15.30 8.82
C GLU A 229 -16.89 16.48 8.32
N GLN A 230 -17.58 17.59 8.14
CA GLN A 230 -16.96 18.87 7.82
C GLN A 230 -15.80 19.12 8.78
N MET A 231 -14.60 19.30 8.21
CA MET A 231 -13.39 19.55 9.01
C MET A 231 -13.60 20.82 9.83
N SER A 232 -13.58 20.73 11.15
CA SER A 232 -13.58 21.90 12.02
C SER A 232 -12.31 22.72 11.75
N LEU A 233 -12.38 24.04 11.94
CA LEU A 233 -11.25 24.96 11.75
C LEU A 233 -9.99 24.49 12.48
N ILE A 234 -10.14 23.99 13.71
CA ILE A 234 -9.04 23.47 14.54
C ILE A 234 -8.43 22.19 13.89
N ARG A 235 -9.24 21.30 13.32
CA ARG A 235 -8.76 20.12 12.59
C ARG A 235 -8.00 20.52 11.34
N SER A 236 -8.50 21.49 10.58
CA SER A 236 -7.84 22.02 9.38
C SER A 236 -6.47 22.64 9.72
N LEU A 237 -6.38 23.40 10.79
CA LEU A 237 -5.11 23.97 11.26
C LEU A 237 -4.10 22.90 11.70
N LYS A 238 -4.57 21.88 12.45
CA LYS A 238 -3.73 20.72 12.83
C LYS A 238 -3.27 19.92 11.62
N PHE A 239 -4.13 19.73 10.61
CA PHE A 239 -3.79 19.09 9.36
C PHE A 239 -2.73 19.88 8.60
N LEU A 240 -2.92 21.18 8.41
CA LEU A 240 -1.95 22.05 7.74
C LEU A 240 -0.59 22.02 8.45
N TYR A 241 -0.57 22.13 9.77
CA TYR A 241 0.66 22.03 10.55
C TYR A 241 1.38 20.69 10.31
N ARG A 242 0.66 19.57 10.41
CA ARG A 242 1.22 18.23 10.16
C ARG A 242 1.69 18.08 8.72
N PHE A 243 0.92 18.59 7.77
CA PHE A 243 1.22 18.55 6.35
C PHE A 243 2.52 19.30 6.01
N PHE A 244 2.68 20.53 6.51
CA PHE A 244 3.91 21.29 6.30
C PHE A 244 5.13 20.63 6.97
N PHE A 245 4.98 20.18 8.20
CA PHE A 245 6.06 19.49 8.91
C PHE A 245 6.43 18.17 8.24
N GLY A 246 5.46 17.34 7.89
CA GLY A 246 5.70 16.07 7.22
C GLY A 246 6.34 16.25 5.84
N SER A 247 5.84 17.22 5.05
CA SER A 247 6.41 17.54 3.74
C SER A 247 7.85 18.08 3.84
N PHE A 248 8.14 18.92 4.83
CA PHE A 248 9.47 19.44 5.08
C PHE A 248 10.48 18.31 5.38
N PHE A 249 10.10 17.36 6.23
CA PHE A 249 10.94 16.19 6.50
C PHE A 249 11.05 15.24 5.31
N GLY A 250 9.98 15.04 4.54
CA GLY A 250 10.04 14.30 3.28
C GLY A 250 11.03 14.92 2.29
N PHE A 251 11.06 16.25 2.22
CA PHE A 251 12.01 17.00 1.39
C PHE A 251 13.47 16.80 1.83
N ILE A 252 13.73 16.63 3.11
CA ILE A 252 15.09 16.34 3.65
C ILE A 252 15.47 14.88 3.40
N PHE A 253 14.54 13.94 3.55
CA PHE A 253 14.82 12.51 3.39
C PHE A 253 15.11 12.10 1.95
N VAL A 254 14.45 12.70 0.97
CA VAL A 254 14.66 12.40 -0.46
C VAL A 254 16.10 12.69 -0.90
N PRO A 255 16.69 13.86 -0.63
CA PRO A 255 18.10 14.11 -0.94
C PRO A 255 19.08 13.17 -0.22
N VAL A 256 18.82 12.84 1.05
CA VAL A 256 19.67 11.92 1.82
C VAL A 256 19.65 10.50 1.22
N ALA A 257 18.48 10.01 0.83
CA ALA A 257 18.32 8.73 0.14
C ALA A 257 19.02 8.74 -1.23
N LEU A 258 18.88 9.83 -2.00
CA LEU A 258 19.55 10.03 -3.29
C LEU A 258 21.08 10.03 -3.14
N ILE A 259 21.62 10.77 -2.19
CA ILE A 259 23.08 10.85 -1.94
C ILE A 259 23.61 9.48 -1.50
N SER A 260 22.87 8.76 -0.65
CA SER A 260 23.22 7.42 -0.21
C SER A 260 23.23 6.42 -1.38
N SER A 261 22.24 6.50 -2.27
CA SER A 261 22.14 5.70 -3.49
C SER A 261 23.31 5.96 -4.44
N LEU A 262 23.64 7.23 -4.70
CA LEU A 262 24.74 7.62 -5.58
C LEU A 262 26.12 7.16 -5.03
N LYS A 263 26.32 7.22 -3.72
CA LYS A 263 27.54 6.72 -3.07
C LYS A 263 27.68 5.20 -3.21
N ASN A 264 26.57 4.47 -3.11
CA ASN A 264 26.56 3.00 -3.26
C ASN A 264 26.81 2.57 -4.70
N THR A 265 26.22 3.25 -5.68
CA THR A 265 26.44 2.96 -7.12
C THR A 265 27.90 3.20 -7.52
N LYS A 266 28.54 4.25 -7.01
CA LYS A 266 29.97 4.49 -7.23
C LYS A 266 30.85 3.41 -6.60
N LYS A 267 30.45 2.86 -5.44
CA LYS A 267 31.20 1.80 -4.74
C LYS A 267 31.10 0.46 -5.46
N ILE A 268 29.94 0.14 -6.04
CA ILE A 268 29.73 -1.07 -6.86
C ILE A 268 30.53 -0.99 -8.16
N ARG A 269 30.52 0.17 -8.86
CA ARG A 269 31.34 0.38 -10.07
C ARG A 269 32.84 0.30 -9.82
N LYS A 270 33.31 0.65 -8.62
CA LYS A 270 34.71 0.49 -8.23
C LYS A 270 35.07 -0.97 -7.95
N ALA A 271 34.16 -1.74 -7.33
CA ALA A 271 34.38 -3.15 -7.02
C ALA A 271 34.29 -4.07 -8.26
N SER A 272 33.60 -3.65 -9.32
CA SER A 272 33.51 -4.42 -10.58
C SER A 272 34.65 -4.12 -11.58
N LYS A 273 35.62 -3.27 -11.19
CA LYS A 273 36.82 -2.94 -12.00
C LYS A 273 38.12 -3.56 -11.45
N HIS A 274 38.00 -4.34 -10.40
CA HIS A 274 39.02 -5.22 -9.85
C HIS A 274 38.52 -6.67 -9.87
#